data_c351db15c16e13150e24c0804fe78dc2
#
_entry.id   c351db15c16e13150e24c0804fe78dc2
#
_cell.length_a   1.000
_cell.length_b   1.000
_cell.length_c   1.000
_cell.angle_alpha   90.00
_cell.angle_beta   90.00
_cell.angle_gamma   90.00
#
_symmetry.space_group_name_H-M   'P 1'
#
loop_
_entity.id
_entity.type
_entity.pdbx_description
1 polymer ?
#
loop_
_entity_poly.entity_id
_entity_poly.type
_entity_poly.pdbx_seq_one_letter_code
_entity_poly.pdbx_strand_id
1 'polypeptide(L)'
;ELDRWTVFDVEPTTEDWLDWAKGTVTDVVWDYVNQNRSHLEHGDDYEPNKVYPSRRSWVRLDDCLNAAGMLGEEHNPAVFHLATGFVGFEAAVSFNDFVKNYERQVTVEMILDEGQVDKTTSFNINEHCALIEKLEASTVFNGELTDDQCKNLANYFVSLPSEAVMKLWQALGNGNVENV
;
A
#
# COMPACT_ATOMS: atom_id res chain seq x y z
N GLU A 1 -3.37 -43.44 17.75
CA GLU A 1 -3.02 -42.28 18.65
C GLU A 1 -3.87 -41.05 18.37
N LEU A 2 -4.48 -40.91 17.19
CA LEU A 2 -5.33 -39.77 16.82
C LEU A 2 -6.64 -39.67 17.61
N ASP A 3 -7.11 -40.77 18.19
CA ASP A 3 -8.32 -40.83 19.05
C ASP A 3 -8.25 -39.91 20.30
N ARG A 4 -7.09 -39.40 20.64
CA ARG A 4 -6.89 -38.50 21.78
C ARG A 4 -6.88 -37.02 21.41
N TRP A 5 -6.96 -36.71 20.13
CA TRP A 5 -6.84 -35.36 19.62
C TRP A 5 -8.04 -35.01 18.76
N THR A 6 -8.56 -33.82 18.95
CA THR A 6 -9.48 -33.23 17.99
C THR A 6 -8.66 -32.54 16.92
N VAL A 7 -8.75 -32.98 15.68
CA VAL A 7 -8.01 -32.46 14.54
C VAL A 7 -8.95 -31.63 13.68
N PHE A 8 -8.53 -30.43 13.35
CA PHE A 8 -9.22 -29.56 12.40
C PHE A 8 -8.28 -29.26 11.24
N ASP A 9 -8.74 -29.45 10.02
CA ASP A 9 -8.05 -28.98 8.84
C ASP A 9 -8.33 -27.48 8.67
N VAL A 10 -7.28 -26.69 8.51
CA VAL A 10 -7.36 -25.26 8.32
C VAL A 10 -6.75 -24.93 6.96
N GLU A 11 -7.59 -24.50 6.04
CA GLU A 11 -7.22 -24.10 4.68
C GLU A 11 -7.56 -22.61 4.48
N PRO A 12 -6.71 -21.69 4.98
CA PRO A 12 -6.96 -20.27 4.80
C PRO A 12 -6.85 -19.88 3.32
N THR A 13 -7.75 -19.04 2.87
CA THR A 13 -7.77 -18.53 1.50
C THR A 13 -6.73 -17.42 1.30
N THR A 14 -6.49 -17.01 0.04
CA THR A 14 -5.67 -15.83 -0.27
C THR A 14 -6.31 -14.57 0.29
N GLU A 15 -7.63 -14.47 0.24
CA GLU A 15 -8.41 -13.38 0.81
C GLU A 15 -8.20 -13.24 2.32
N ASP A 16 -8.26 -14.35 3.07
CA ASP A 16 -8.00 -14.34 4.52
C ASP A 16 -6.60 -13.78 4.85
N TRP A 17 -5.61 -14.11 4.01
CA TRP A 17 -4.28 -13.57 4.19
C TRP A 17 -4.22 -12.07 3.87
N LEU A 18 -4.84 -11.63 2.77
CA LEU A 18 -4.87 -10.22 2.37
C LEU A 18 -5.58 -9.35 3.41
N ASP A 19 -6.68 -9.84 3.97
CA ASP A 19 -7.42 -9.14 5.02
C ASP A 19 -6.58 -9.00 6.30
N TRP A 20 -5.89 -10.08 6.70
CA TRP A 20 -4.97 -10.05 7.84
C TRP A 20 -3.74 -9.18 7.58
N ALA A 21 -3.17 -9.25 6.38
CA ALA A 21 -1.95 -8.54 6.01
C ALA A 21 -2.16 -7.03 5.91
N LYS A 22 -3.39 -6.58 5.65
CA LYS A 22 -3.73 -5.17 5.55
C LYS A 22 -3.40 -4.45 6.86
N GLY A 23 -2.46 -3.50 6.80
CA GLY A 23 -1.95 -2.80 7.98
C GLY A 23 -0.97 -3.59 8.85
N THR A 24 -0.64 -4.85 8.47
CA THR A 24 0.38 -5.67 9.14
C THR A 24 1.69 -5.66 8.35
N VAL A 25 1.61 -5.77 7.03
CA VAL A 25 2.75 -5.60 6.12
C VAL A 25 2.68 -4.22 5.47
N THR A 26 3.79 -3.78 4.85
CA THR A 26 3.81 -2.51 4.11
C THR A 26 2.86 -2.55 2.91
N ASP A 27 2.35 -1.37 2.55
CA ASP A 27 1.44 -1.23 1.41
C ASP A 27 2.06 -1.76 0.11
N VAL A 28 3.37 -1.56 -0.07
CA VAL A 28 4.12 -2.04 -1.25
C VAL A 28 4.01 -3.56 -1.39
N VAL A 29 4.23 -4.30 -0.30
CA VAL A 29 4.16 -5.77 -0.30
C VAL A 29 2.71 -6.23 -0.42
N TRP A 30 1.79 -5.57 0.26
CA TRP A 30 0.36 -5.88 0.20
C TRP A 30 -0.18 -5.69 -1.22
N ASP A 31 0.07 -4.53 -1.84
CA ASP A 31 -0.38 -4.21 -3.20
C ASP A 31 0.21 -5.17 -4.23
N TYR A 32 1.50 -5.52 -4.09
CA TYR A 32 2.13 -6.49 -4.95
C TYR A 32 1.43 -7.85 -4.89
N VAL A 33 1.24 -8.39 -3.69
CA VAL A 33 0.60 -9.71 -3.51
C VAL A 33 -0.85 -9.69 -3.99
N ASN A 34 -1.58 -8.60 -3.72
CA ASN A 34 -2.97 -8.45 -4.17
C ASN A 34 -3.09 -8.47 -5.70
N GLN A 35 -2.13 -7.87 -6.41
CA GLN A 35 -2.08 -7.89 -7.88
C GLN A 35 -1.52 -9.20 -8.45
N ASN A 36 -0.64 -9.88 -7.71
CA ASN A 36 0.08 -11.09 -8.14
C ASN A 36 -0.21 -12.26 -7.19
N ARG A 37 -1.48 -12.63 -7.04
CA ARG A 37 -1.95 -13.63 -6.08
C ARG A 37 -1.30 -15.01 -6.23
N SER A 38 -0.91 -15.38 -7.46
CA SER A 38 -0.17 -16.61 -7.73
C SER A 38 1.25 -16.63 -7.11
N HIS A 39 1.77 -15.47 -6.72
CA HIS A 39 3.06 -15.35 -6.06
C HIS A 39 2.96 -15.37 -4.52
N LEU A 40 1.76 -15.52 -3.95
CA LEU A 40 1.61 -15.65 -2.50
C LEU A 40 2.15 -16.99 -2.00
N GLU A 41 1.91 -18.05 -2.79
CA GLU A 41 2.29 -19.41 -2.49
C GLU A 41 2.78 -20.11 -3.77
N HIS A 42 3.57 -21.14 -3.61
CA HIS A 42 3.94 -22.00 -4.73
C HIS A 42 2.86 -23.06 -4.97
N GLY A 43 2.76 -23.55 -6.21
CA GLY A 43 1.92 -24.72 -6.56
C GLY A 43 2.53 -26.05 -6.10
N ASP A 44 1.93 -27.15 -6.54
CA ASP A 44 2.32 -28.50 -6.14
C ASP A 44 3.68 -28.95 -6.71
N ASP A 45 4.22 -28.25 -7.69
CA ASP A 45 5.52 -28.56 -8.32
C ASP A 45 6.68 -28.12 -7.42
N TYR A 46 7.11 -29.03 -6.53
CA TYR A 46 8.21 -28.79 -5.61
C TYR A 46 9.52 -29.38 -6.13
N GLU A 47 10.53 -28.51 -6.35
CA GLU A 47 11.90 -28.91 -6.65
C GLU A 47 12.77 -28.79 -5.40
N PRO A 48 13.51 -29.84 -5.00
CA PRO A 48 14.43 -29.77 -3.86
C PRO A 48 15.48 -28.67 -4.03
N ASN A 49 15.79 -27.97 -2.94
CA ASN A 49 16.78 -26.88 -2.87
C ASN A 49 16.43 -25.60 -3.66
N LYS A 50 15.19 -25.43 -4.08
CA LYS A 50 14.68 -24.18 -4.65
C LYS A 50 13.89 -23.39 -3.60
N VAL A 51 14.05 -22.08 -3.59
CA VAL A 51 13.26 -21.19 -2.72
C VAL A 51 11.94 -20.87 -3.41
N TYR A 52 10.87 -21.00 -2.67
CA TYR A 52 9.51 -20.71 -3.14
C TYR A 52 8.82 -19.67 -2.27
N PRO A 53 7.90 -18.87 -2.85
CA PRO A 53 7.10 -17.94 -2.07
C PRO A 53 6.16 -18.70 -1.12
N SER A 54 5.93 -18.12 0.02
CA SER A 54 4.91 -18.53 1.00
C SER A 54 4.42 -17.33 1.77
N ARG A 55 3.24 -17.44 2.38
CA ARG A 55 2.67 -16.39 3.23
C ARG A 55 3.66 -15.89 4.29
N ARG A 56 4.37 -16.82 4.93
CA ARG A 56 5.40 -16.49 5.93
C ARG A 56 6.61 -15.81 5.32
N SER A 57 7.05 -16.23 4.13
CA SER A 57 8.23 -15.64 3.49
C SER A 57 8.00 -14.20 3.07
N TRP A 58 6.80 -13.85 2.64
CA TRP A 58 6.42 -12.46 2.34
C TRP A 58 6.47 -11.57 3.58
N VAL A 59 5.91 -12.01 4.70
CA VAL A 59 5.98 -11.26 5.96
C VAL A 59 7.42 -11.06 6.41
N ARG A 60 8.25 -12.11 6.36
CA ARG A 60 9.66 -12.01 6.73
C ARG A 60 10.47 -11.13 5.79
N LEU A 61 10.15 -11.12 4.50
CA LEU A 61 10.75 -10.20 3.53
C LEU A 61 10.38 -8.77 3.87
N ASP A 62 9.12 -8.50 4.14
CA ASP A 62 8.62 -7.18 4.54
C ASP A 62 9.32 -6.66 5.80
N ASP A 63 9.36 -7.46 6.85
CA ASP A 63 10.08 -7.14 8.10
C ASP A 63 11.55 -6.78 7.83
N CYS A 64 12.21 -7.56 6.96
CA CYS A 64 13.62 -7.35 6.63
C CYS A 64 13.84 -6.07 5.83
N LEU A 65 13.00 -5.81 4.82
CA LEU A 65 13.08 -4.61 3.98
C LEU A 65 12.79 -3.35 4.80
N ASN A 66 11.82 -3.41 5.70
CA ASN A 66 11.48 -2.33 6.64
C ASN A 66 12.63 -2.04 7.60
N ALA A 67 13.14 -3.07 8.29
CA ALA A 67 14.23 -2.93 9.24
C ALA A 67 15.52 -2.37 8.59
N ALA A 68 15.72 -2.68 7.30
CA ALA A 68 16.85 -2.18 6.53
C ALA A 68 16.61 -0.82 5.85
N GLY A 69 15.39 -0.24 5.94
CA GLY A 69 15.02 1.01 5.28
C GLY A 69 15.10 0.94 3.75
N MET A 70 14.86 -0.23 3.14
CA MET A 70 15.05 -0.46 1.71
C MET A 70 13.84 -0.14 0.86
N LEU A 71 12.69 0.11 1.48
CA LEU A 71 11.46 0.54 0.81
C LEU A 71 11.34 2.06 0.79
N GLY A 72 12.46 2.77 0.70
CA GLY A 72 12.57 4.23 0.58
C GLY A 72 12.09 4.78 -0.77
N GLU A 73 12.18 6.10 -0.94
CA GLU A 73 11.78 6.78 -2.19
C GLU A 73 12.67 6.37 -3.38
N GLU A 74 13.96 6.08 -3.11
CA GLU A 74 14.88 5.59 -4.12
C GLU A 74 14.91 4.05 -4.13
N HIS A 75 14.83 3.48 -5.33
CA HIS A 75 14.94 2.04 -5.50
C HIS A 75 16.32 1.52 -5.08
N ASN A 76 16.35 0.60 -4.11
CA ASN A 76 17.58 -0.05 -3.66
C ASN A 76 17.79 -1.38 -4.41
N PRO A 77 18.90 -1.56 -5.16
CA PRO A 77 19.18 -2.81 -5.88
C PRO A 77 19.25 -4.06 -5.00
N ALA A 78 19.53 -3.90 -3.69
CA ALA A 78 19.59 -5.01 -2.74
C ALA A 78 18.19 -5.64 -2.48
N VAL A 79 17.09 -4.94 -2.78
CA VAL A 79 15.72 -5.48 -2.69
C VAL A 79 15.59 -6.78 -3.47
N PHE A 80 16.12 -6.82 -4.70
CA PHE A 80 16.10 -8.03 -5.53
C PHE A 80 16.83 -9.21 -4.87
N HIS A 81 18.02 -8.98 -4.32
CA HIS A 81 18.82 -10.03 -3.69
C HIS A 81 18.15 -10.59 -2.44
N LEU A 82 17.60 -9.70 -1.61
CA LEU A 82 16.83 -10.14 -0.44
C LEU A 82 15.58 -10.91 -0.85
N ALA A 83 14.78 -10.36 -1.76
CA ALA A 83 13.57 -11.02 -2.24
C ALA A 83 13.86 -12.40 -2.81
N THR A 84 14.95 -12.57 -3.58
CA THR A 84 15.38 -13.89 -4.11
C THR A 84 15.59 -14.91 -2.99
N GLY A 85 16.18 -14.49 -1.87
CA GLY A 85 16.42 -15.37 -0.72
C GLY A 85 15.16 -15.75 0.06
N PHE A 86 14.11 -14.94 0.03
CA PHE A 86 12.87 -15.19 0.77
C PHE A 86 11.77 -15.83 -0.07
N VAL A 87 11.57 -15.34 -1.30
CA VAL A 87 10.40 -15.70 -2.14
C VAL A 87 10.79 -16.40 -3.45
N GLY A 88 12.08 -16.63 -3.68
CA GLY A 88 12.58 -17.27 -4.88
C GLY A 88 12.76 -16.30 -6.05
N PHE A 89 13.45 -16.77 -7.09
CA PHE A 89 13.91 -15.93 -8.20
C PHE A 89 12.75 -15.31 -9.00
N GLU A 90 11.75 -16.11 -9.36
CA GLU A 90 10.64 -15.69 -10.22
C GLU A 90 9.81 -14.58 -9.55
N ALA A 91 9.37 -14.81 -8.32
CA ALA A 91 8.63 -13.82 -7.55
C ALA A 91 9.49 -12.58 -7.24
N ALA A 92 10.80 -12.76 -7.01
CA ALA A 92 11.72 -11.66 -6.74
C ALA A 92 11.94 -10.75 -7.95
N VAL A 93 12.02 -11.28 -9.17
CA VAL A 93 12.13 -10.47 -10.40
C VAL A 93 10.89 -9.59 -10.55
N SER A 94 9.70 -10.20 -10.46
CA SER A 94 8.43 -9.49 -10.59
C SER A 94 8.24 -8.45 -9.47
N PHE A 95 8.57 -8.80 -8.22
CA PHE A 95 8.49 -7.88 -7.08
C PHE A 95 9.47 -6.70 -7.22
N ASN A 96 10.71 -6.96 -7.64
CA ASN A 96 11.68 -5.89 -7.84
C ASN A 96 11.27 -4.90 -8.93
N ASP A 97 10.68 -5.39 -10.03
CA ASP A 97 10.16 -4.51 -11.08
C ASP A 97 8.92 -3.74 -10.60
N PHE A 98 8.09 -4.35 -9.79
CA PHE A 98 6.97 -3.68 -9.14
C PHE A 98 7.45 -2.56 -8.20
N VAL A 99 8.43 -2.84 -7.32
CA VAL A 99 8.98 -1.82 -6.39
C VAL A 99 9.64 -0.66 -7.13
N LYS A 100 10.33 -0.93 -8.25
CA LYS A 100 10.92 0.14 -9.09
C LYS A 100 9.89 1.11 -9.64
N ASN A 101 8.74 0.58 -10.04
CA ASN A 101 7.66 1.34 -10.67
C ASN A 101 6.53 1.67 -9.68
N TYR A 102 6.73 1.33 -8.41
CA TYR A 102 5.75 1.57 -7.37
C TYR A 102 5.69 3.06 -7.07
N GLU A 103 4.75 3.73 -7.71
CA GLU A 103 4.36 5.06 -7.30
C GLU A 103 3.64 4.93 -5.96
N ARG A 104 4.30 5.36 -4.90
CA ARG A 104 3.68 5.41 -3.58
C ARG A 104 2.40 6.22 -3.71
N GLN A 105 1.30 5.58 -3.45
CA GLN A 105 0.03 6.29 -3.40
C GLN A 105 0.16 7.39 -2.37
N VAL A 106 0.03 8.63 -2.83
CA VAL A 106 -0.01 9.77 -1.93
C VAL A 106 -1.14 9.55 -0.95
N THR A 107 -0.81 9.54 0.34
CA THR A 107 -1.79 9.34 1.40
C THR A 107 -2.42 10.66 1.82
N VAL A 108 -3.53 10.55 2.54
CA VAL A 108 -4.22 11.72 3.11
C VAL A 108 -3.30 12.49 4.05
N GLU A 109 -2.54 11.77 4.89
CA GLU A 109 -1.58 12.32 5.84
C GLU A 109 -0.45 13.07 5.15
N MET A 110 0.07 12.54 4.04
CA MET A 110 1.12 13.22 3.25
C MET A 110 0.65 14.59 2.74
N ILE A 111 -0.60 14.71 2.34
CA ILE A 111 -1.15 15.99 1.87
C ILE A 111 -1.49 16.90 3.04
N LEU A 112 -2.23 16.42 4.04
CA LEU A 112 -2.77 17.27 5.09
C LEU A 112 -1.77 17.56 6.20
N ASP A 113 -1.02 16.56 6.66
CA ASP A 113 -0.14 16.72 7.82
C ASP A 113 1.27 17.11 7.40
N GLU A 114 1.80 16.54 6.30
CA GLU A 114 3.16 16.77 5.84
C GLU A 114 3.26 17.85 4.75
N GLY A 115 2.14 18.23 4.11
CA GLY A 115 2.09 19.26 3.07
C GLY A 115 2.82 18.88 1.77
N GLN A 116 2.98 17.58 1.49
CA GLN A 116 3.75 17.07 0.33
C GLN A 116 2.92 17.14 -0.97
N VAL A 117 2.39 18.31 -1.28
CA VAL A 117 1.58 18.56 -2.49
C VAL A 117 2.37 18.32 -3.78
N ASP A 118 3.69 18.53 -3.76
CA ASP A 118 4.56 18.34 -4.92
C ASP A 118 4.50 16.91 -5.49
N LYS A 119 4.20 15.91 -4.66
CA LYS A 119 4.03 14.50 -5.08
C LYS A 119 2.82 14.28 -5.97
N THR A 120 1.87 15.20 -6.00
CA THR A 120 0.69 15.12 -6.87
C THR A 120 0.89 15.80 -8.22
N THR A 121 2.04 16.42 -8.48
CA THR A 121 2.30 17.18 -9.72
C THR A 121 2.24 16.31 -10.98
N SER A 122 2.56 15.02 -10.86
CA SER A 122 2.50 14.06 -11.98
C SER A 122 1.13 13.38 -12.13
N PHE A 123 0.19 13.66 -11.23
CA PHE A 123 -1.12 13.01 -11.22
C PHE A 123 -1.97 13.42 -12.41
N ASN A 124 -2.66 12.45 -13.00
CA ASN A 124 -3.76 12.71 -13.90
C ASN A 124 -5.07 13.01 -13.12
N ILE A 125 -6.11 13.42 -13.83
CA ILE A 125 -7.41 13.79 -13.22
C ILE A 125 -8.00 12.64 -12.39
N ASN A 126 -7.89 11.39 -12.86
CA ASN A 126 -8.44 10.23 -12.17
C ASN A 126 -7.71 9.94 -10.84
N GLU A 127 -6.39 10.12 -10.82
CA GLU A 127 -5.57 9.97 -9.61
C GLU A 127 -5.89 11.05 -8.58
N HIS A 128 -6.05 12.30 -9.01
CA HIS A 128 -6.56 13.35 -8.13
C HIS A 128 -7.95 13.04 -7.59
N CYS A 129 -8.86 12.56 -8.44
CA CYS A 129 -10.19 12.15 -8.02
C CYS A 129 -10.18 11.02 -6.99
N ALA A 130 -9.31 10.02 -7.18
CA ALA A 130 -9.15 8.92 -6.23
C ALA A 130 -8.58 9.39 -4.88
N LEU A 131 -7.63 10.33 -4.89
CA LEU A 131 -7.10 10.92 -3.66
C LEU A 131 -8.16 11.74 -2.92
N ILE A 132 -8.98 12.50 -3.64
CA ILE A 132 -10.10 13.27 -3.05
C ILE A 132 -11.13 12.32 -2.42
N GLU A 133 -11.45 11.18 -3.06
CA GLU A 133 -12.33 10.16 -2.48
C GLU A 133 -11.75 9.56 -1.19
N LYS A 134 -10.42 9.38 -1.13
CA LYS A 134 -9.74 8.95 0.10
C LYS A 134 -9.82 10.01 1.19
N LEU A 135 -9.65 11.30 0.86
CA LEU A 135 -9.83 12.41 1.79
C LEU A 135 -11.27 12.44 2.35
N GLU A 136 -12.27 12.29 1.51
CA GLU A 136 -13.68 12.22 1.94
C GLU A 136 -13.96 11.00 2.82
N ALA A 137 -13.41 9.83 2.46
CA ALA A 137 -13.59 8.58 3.21
C ALA A 137 -12.82 8.54 4.54
N SER A 138 -11.76 9.34 4.71
CA SER A 138 -10.89 9.33 5.89
C SER A 138 -11.50 9.97 7.14
N THR A 139 -12.73 10.50 7.06
CA THR A 139 -13.39 11.22 8.15
C THR A 139 -12.71 12.53 8.59
N VAL A 140 -11.62 12.93 7.97
CA VAL A 140 -10.89 14.17 8.28
C VAL A 140 -11.79 15.40 8.09
N PHE A 141 -12.71 15.34 7.12
CA PHE A 141 -13.68 16.40 6.87
C PHE A 141 -14.90 16.40 7.81
N ASN A 142 -14.90 15.57 8.86
CA ASN A 142 -15.99 15.49 9.84
C ASN A 142 -15.69 16.27 11.14
N GLY A 143 -14.71 17.15 11.14
CA GLY A 143 -14.30 17.95 12.29
C GLY A 143 -13.49 19.18 11.92
N GLU A 144 -12.94 19.87 12.92
CA GLU A 144 -12.04 20.99 12.70
C GLU A 144 -10.67 20.50 12.18
N LEU A 145 -10.19 21.13 11.11
CA LEU A 145 -8.82 20.97 10.64
C LEU A 145 -7.88 21.89 11.43
N THR A 146 -6.65 21.45 11.63
CA THR A 146 -5.61 22.33 12.20
C THR A 146 -5.22 23.43 11.21
N ASP A 147 -4.63 24.53 11.70
CA ASP A 147 -4.17 25.63 10.85
C ASP A 147 -3.17 25.15 9.76
N ASP A 148 -2.33 24.17 10.08
CA ASP A 148 -1.37 23.62 9.13
C ASP A 148 -2.08 22.73 8.10
N GLN A 149 -3.06 21.91 8.50
CA GLN A 149 -3.89 21.13 7.59
C GLN A 149 -4.69 22.04 6.65
N CYS A 150 -5.26 23.15 7.14
CA CYS A 150 -5.95 24.13 6.29
C CYS A 150 -5.02 24.73 5.24
N LYS A 151 -3.79 25.11 5.61
CA LYS A 151 -2.79 25.63 4.66
C LYS A 151 -2.40 24.59 3.62
N ASN A 152 -2.15 23.36 4.05
CA ASN A 152 -1.75 22.26 3.18
C ASN A 152 -2.87 21.90 2.20
N LEU A 153 -4.11 21.87 2.69
CA LEU A 153 -5.30 21.67 1.86
C LEU A 153 -5.49 22.80 0.84
N ALA A 154 -5.28 24.05 1.24
CA ALA A 154 -5.34 25.20 0.33
C ALA A 154 -4.26 25.13 -0.76
N ASN A 155 -3.04 24.72 -0.41
CA ASN A 155 -1.97 24.50 -1.38
C ASN A 155 -2.33 23.39 -2.38
N TYR A 156 -2.90 22.30 -1.89
CA TYR A 156 -3.38 21.22 -2.74
C TYR A 156 -4.51 21.69 -3.67
N PHE A 157 -5.48 22.43 -3.15
CA PHE A 157 -6.58 23.00 -3.92
C PHE A 157 -6.09 23.87 -5.08
N VAL A 158 -5.10 24.72 -4.85
CA VAL A 158 -4.51 25.59 -5.87
C VAL A 158 -3.75 24.78 -6.94
N SER A 159 -3.21 23.62 -6.61
CA SER A 159 -2.48 22.76 -7.54
C SER A 159 -3.37 21.88 -8.41
N LEU A 160 -4.67 21.77 -8.11
CA LEU A 160 -5.61 20.89 -8.78
C LEU A 160 -6.00 21.35 -10.19
N PRO A 161 -6.20 20.44 -11.15
CA PRO A 161 -6.90 20.72 -12.39
C PRO A 161 -8.35 21.16 -12.11
N SER A 162 -8.91 22.01 -12.96
CA SER A 162 -10.24 22.61 -12.76
C SER A 162 -11.36 21.59 -12.51
N GLU A 163 -11.27 20.42 -13.17
CA GLU A 163 -12.24 19.33 -13.02
C GLU A 163 -12.18 18.70 -11.62
N ALA A 164 -10.97 18.54 -11.07
CA ALA A 164 -10.75 17.96 -9.75
C ALA A 164 -11.09 18.95 -8.62
N VAL A 165 -10.96 20.27 -8.87
CA VAL A 165 -11.35 21.33 -7.94
C VAL A 165 -12.82 21.21 -7.54
N MET A 166 -13.72 20.99 -8.52
CA MET A 166 -15.14 20.84 -8.25
C MET A 166 -15.44 19.65 -7.35
N LYS A 167 -14.71 18.54 -7.53
CA LYS A 167 -14.89 17.34 -6.72
C LYS A 167 -14.42 17.57 -5.27
N LEU A 168 -13.27 18.22 -5.07
CA LEU A 168 -12.80 18.56 -3.72
C LEU A 168 -13.76 19.52 -3.03
N TRP A 169 -14.28 20.49 -3.76
CA TRP A 169 -15.29 21.41 -3.22
C TRP A 169 -16.58 20.70 -2.77
N GLN A 170 -17.04 19.72 -3.55
CA GLN A 170 -18.17 18.88 -3.17
C GLN A 170 -17.88 18.02 -1.95
N ALA A 171 -16.68 17.42 -1.87
CA ALA A 171 -16.24 16.61 -0.73
C ALA A 171 -16.21 17.44 0.57
N LEU A 172 -15.71 18.68 0.51
CA LEU A 172 -15.73 19.62 1.63
C LEU A 172 -17.16 20.02 2.04
N GLY A 173 -18.04 20.24 1.05
CA GLY A 173 -19.45 20.56 1.30
C GLY A 173 -20.28 19.40 1.85
N ASN A 174 -19.89 18.15 1.54
CA ASN A 174 -20.49 16.94 2.10
C ASN A 174 -19.99 16.65 3.52
N GLY A 175 -18.77 17.08 3.81
CA GLY A 175 -18.19 17.02 5.15
C GLY A 175 -18.79 18.06 6.08
N ASN A 176 -18.48 17.92 7.36
CA ASN A 176 -18.92 18.87 8.40
C ASN A 176 -17.70 19.66 8.89
N VAL A 177 -16.94 20.25 7.96
CA VAL A 177 -15.73 21.04 8.28
C VAL A 177 -16.19 22.43 8.73
N GLU A 178 -15.89 22.79 9.98
CA GLU A 178 -16.38 24.04 10.57
C GLU A 178 -15.49 25.26 10.26
N ASN A 179 -14.26 25.05 9.79
CA ASN A 179 -13.24 26.11 9.68
C ASN A 179 -12.54 26.22 8.30
N VAL A 180 -13.14 25.67 7.22
CA VAL A 180 -12.64 25.81 5.83
C VAL A 180 -13.58 26.61 4.97
#